data_783b0a4dd5c331d48c837ff4d701006c
#
_entry.id   783b0a4dd5c331d48c837ff4d701006c
#
_cell.length_a   1.000
_cell.length_b   1.000
_cell.length_c   1.000
_cell.angle_alpha   90.00
_cell.angle_beta   90.00
_cell.angle_gamma   90.00
#
_symmetry.space_group_name_H-M   'P 1'
#
loop_
_entity.id
_entity.type
_entity.pdbx_description
1 polymer ?
#
loop_
_entity_poly.entity_id
_entity_poly.type
_entity_poly.pdbx_seq_one_letter_code
_entity_poly.pdbx_strand_id
1 'polypeptide(L)'
;MMGWREGDAAVVSTRLVSSVQAVMASSAGCIIASSCRDVMEDRHWLTDAYIMFATPYFAYDIYAMFLCHWHKQRVKGHEEEEGEEELGGVRSLGAAVVGYLRREVLMVLHHVFVVAFCFPASLLWRQGKGDYFQGVLFLAELSTPSVCLGKVLIQYKKHHTLLHKVNGVVLLLTFFSCRVLLFPYLYYAYSRYASIPLYSVPLVAPWQCNLGAALLWPLQLYWFALICRGALRLFARRSNSPP
;
A
#
# COMPACT_ATOMS: atom_id res chain seq x y z
N MET A 1 -13.97 -18.87 -24.99
CA MET A 1 -13.65 -17.45 -24.72
C MET A 1 -14.13 -17.15 -23.32
N MET A 2 -13.24 -16.85 -22.35
CA MET A 2 -13.64 -16.38 -21.02
C MET A 2 -14.21 -14.97 -21.19
N GLY A 3 -15.54 -14.82 -21.07
CA GLY A 3 -16.17 -13.51 -21.00
C GLY A 3 -15.70 -12.81 -19.73
N TRP A 4 -14.84 -11.80 -19.87
CA TRP A 4 -14.47 -10.93 -18.78
C TRP A 4 -15.70 -10.13 -18.39
N ARG A 5 -16.20 -10.31 -17.17
CA ARG A 5 -17.22 -9.39 -16.64
C ARG A 5 -16.54 -8.03 -16.49
N GLU A 6 -17.20 -6.96 -16.91
CA GLU A 6 -16.64 -5.60 -16.89
C GLU A 6 -16.05 -5.21 -15.50
N GLY A 7 -16.71 -5.63 -14.42
CA GLY A 7 -16.24 -5.42 -13.07
C GLY A 7 -14.92 -6.13 -12.73
N ASP A 8 -14.67 -7.31 -13.30
CA ASP A 8 -13.42 -8.04 -13.08
C ASP A 8 -12.27 -7.37 -13.84
N ALA A 9 -12.53 -6.91 -15.07
CA ALA A 9 -11.55 -6.17 -15.86
C ALA A 9 -11.12 -4.87 -15.16
N ALA A 10 -12.06 -4.11 -14.58
CA ALA A 10 -11.78 -2.88 -13.84
C ALA A 10 -10.88 -3.14 -12.63
N VAL A 11 -11.15 -4.19 -11.86
CA VAL A 11 -10.32 -4.56 -10.68
C VAL A 11 -8.91 -4.96 -11.11
N VAL A 12 -8.77 -5.81 -12.15
CA VAL A 12 -7.46 -6.24 -12.65
C VAL A 12 -6.66 -5.05 -13.19
N SER A 13 -7.29 -4.17 -13.97
CA SER A 13 -6.69 -2.95 -14.52
C SER A 13 -6.14 -2.05 -13.40
N THR A 14 -6.95 -1.78 -12.36
CA THR A 14 -6.51 -0.97 -11.21
C THR A 14 -5.31 -1.61 -10.51
N ARG A 15 -5.31 -2.94 -10.30
CA ARG A 15 -4.20 -3.64 -9.66
C ARG A 15 -2.92 -3.64 -10.52
N LEU A 16 -3.07 -3.70 -11.84
CA LEU A 16 -1.94 -3.61 -12.76
C LEU A 16 -1.31 -2.22 -12.70
N VAL A 17 -2.13 -1.16 -12.77
CA VAL A 17 -1.65 0.25 -12.66
C VAL A 17 -0.93 0.47 -11.33
N SER A 18 -1.51 0.00 -10.21
CA SER A 18 -0.87 0.08 -8.88
C SER A 18 0.47 -0.68 -8.85
N SER A 19 0.57 -1.83 -9.52
CA SER A 19 1.82 -2.60 -9.59
C SER A 19 2.90 -1.90 -10.41
N VAL A 20 2.54 -1.29 -11.54
CA VAL A 20 3.47 -0.52 -12.37
C VAL A 20 4.00 0.69 -11.59
N GLN A 21 3.11 1.44 -10.96
CA GLN A 21 3.49 2.59 -10.14
C GLN A 21 4.41 2.17 -8.97
N ALA A 22 4.12 1.05 -8.32
CA ALA A 22 4.94 0.52 -7.24
C ALA A 22 6.34 0.11 -7.69
N VAL A 23 6.48 -0.46 -8.88
CA VAL A 23 7.79 -0.75 -9.49
C VAL A 23 8.54 0.54 -9.77
N MET A 24 7.88 1.57 -10.32
CA MET A 24 8.49 2.89 -10.55
C MET A 24 8.94 3.53 -9.22
N ALA A 25 8.10 3.49 -8.18
CA ALA A 25 8.42 3.99 -6.84
C ALA A 25 9.66 3.33 -6.27
N SER A 26 9.68 1.99 -6.28
CA SER A 26 10.78 1.21 -5.73
C SER A 26 12.08 1.41 -6.53
N SER A 27 11.99 1.54 -7.85
CA SER A 27 13.14 1.84 -8.71
C SER A 27 13.70 3.24 -8.41
N ALA A 28 12.84 4.26 -8.33
CA ALA A 28 13.25 5.61 -7.93
C ALA A 28 13.88 5.59 -6.53
N GLY A 29 13.28 4.87 -5.58
CA GLY A 29 13.81 4.70 -4.23
C GLY A 29 15.21 4.08 -4.21
N CYS A 30 15.44 3.01 -4.98
CA CYS A 30 16.76 2.38 -5.13
C CYS A 30 17.79 3.36 -5.72
N ILE A 31 17.44 4.08 -6.79
CA ILE A 31 18.35 5.04 -7.44
C ILE A 31 18.73 6.15 -6.45
N ILE A 32 17.75 6.76 -5.79
CA ILE A 32 18.00 7.85 -4.84
C ILE A 32 18.85 7.36 -3.67
N ALA A 33 18.42 6.28 -2.99
CA ALA A 33 19.11 5.78 -1.82
C ALA A 33 20.54 5.29 -2.13
N SER A 34 20.80 4.73 -3.31
CA SER A 34 22.14 4.29 -3.72
C SER A 34 23.05 5.43 -4.18
N SER A 35 22.47 6.56 -4.60
CA SER A 35 23.22 7.73 -5.09
C SER A 35 23.65 8.67 -3.95
N CYS A 36 22.90 8.72 -2.85
CA CYS A 36 23.22 9.56 -1.71
C CYS A 36 24.30 8.92 -0.84
N ARG A 37 25.40 9.62 -0.63
CA ARG A 37 26.47 9.23 0.31
C ARG A 37 26.23 9.79 1.70
N ASP A 38 25.82 11.06 1.78
CA ASP A 38 25.34 11.68 2.99
C ASP A 38 23.81 11.55 3.08
N VAL A 39 23.33 10.97 4.19
CA VAL A 39 21.91 10.66 4.36
C VAL A 39 21.01 11.89 4.54
N MET A 40 21.59 13.06 4.89
CA MET A 40 20.85 14.30 5.15
C MET A 40 21.11 15.40 4.12
N GLU A 41 22.37 15.58 3.72
CA GLU A 41 22.78 16.74 2.95
C GLU A 41 22.78 16.49 1.44
N ASP A 42 22.94 15.25 1.00
CA ASP A 42 22.93 14.92 -0.43
C ASP A 42 21.53 15.11 -1.02
N ARG A 43 21.51 15.74 -2.21
CA ARG A 43 20.30 16.00 -2.99
C ARG A 43 20.28 15.18 -4.27
N HIS A 44 19.13 14.66 -4.61
CA HIS A 44 18.93 13.93 -5.85
C HIS A 44 17.69 14.48 -6.59
N TRP A 45 17.87 14.94 -7.82
CA TRP A 45 16.82 15.56 -8.63
C TRP A 45 15.54 14.73 -8.77
N LEU A 46 15.69 13.38 -8.77
CA LEU A 46 14.59 12.45 -8.92
C LEU A 46 13.64 12.47 -7.70
N THR A 47 14.10 12.90 -6.54
CA THR A 47 13.29 12.90 -5.31
C THR A 47 12.06 13.78 -5.46
N ASP A 48 12.25 15.06 -5.72
CA ASP A 48 11.15 16.01 -5.86
C ASP A 48 10.33 15.75 -7.14
N ALA A 49 11.00 15.39 -8.23
CA ALA A 49 10.34 15.03 -9.49
C ALA A 49 9.40 13.83 -9.29
N TYR A 50 9.85 12.80 -8.58
CA TYR A 50 9.03 11.62 -8.33
C TYR A 50 7.88 11.89 -7.35
N ILE A 51 8.08 12.70 -6.30
CA ILE A 51 7.00 13.11 -5.39
C ILE A 51 5.89 13.83 -6.16
N MET A 52 6.25 14.80 -7.02
CA MET A 52 5.28 15.54 -7.84
C MET A 52 4.55 14.63 -8.83
N PHE A 53 5.22 13.65 -9.41
CA PHE A 53 4.62 12.65 -10.29
C PHE A 53 3.68 11.71 -9.53
N ALA A 54 4.07 11.24 -8.35
CA ALA A 54 3.32 10.26 -7.57
C ALA A 54 2.09 10.85 -6.87
N THR A 55 2.11 12.13 -6.50
CA THR A 55 1.02 12.79 -5.77
C THR A 55 -0.34 12.67 -6.48
N PRO A 56 -0.49 13.06 -7.77
CA PRO A 56 -1.77 12.91 -8.49
C PRO A 56 -2.17 11.43 -8.65
N TYR A 57 -1.21 10.52 -8.77
CA TYR A 57 -1.50 9.09 -8.81
C TYR A 57 -2.16 8.62 -7.52
N PHE A 58 -1.60 8.95 -6.35
CA PHE A 58 -2.19 8.54 -5.07
C PHE A 58 -3.58 9.14 -4.82
N ALA A 59 -3.80 10.38 -5.28
CA ALA A 59 -5.14 10.99 -5.26
C ALA A 59 -6.11 10.23 -6.17
N TYR A 60 -5.68 9.87 -7.39
CA TYR A 60 -6.46 9.06 -8.31
C TYR A 60 -6.72 7.65 -7.77
N ASP A 61 -5.77 7.01 -7.07
CA ASP A 61 -5.93 5.66 -6.53
C ASP A 61 -7.08 5.58 -5.51
N ILE A 62 -7.28 6.62 -4.69
CA ILE A 62 -8.45 6.73 -3.79
C ILE A 62 -9.75 6.67 -4.60
N TYR A 63 -9.83 7.44 -5.69
CA TYR A 63 -11.01 7.45 -6.57
C TYR A 63 -11.21 6.11 -7.29
N ALA A 64 -10.15 5.51 -7.82
CA ALA A 64 -10.18 4.22 -8.50
C ALA A 64 -10.62 3.08 -7.58
N MET A 65 -10.15 3.07 -6.33
CA MET A 65 -10.60 2.11 -5.30
C MET A 65 -12.10 2.26 -5.01
N PHE A 66 -12.60 3.50 -4.91
CA PHE A 66 -14.04 3.75 -4.74
C PHE A 66 -14.85 3.25 -5.93
N LEU A 67 -14.42 3.53 -7.17
CA LEU A 67 -15.10 3.05 -8.37
C LEU A 67 -15.16 1.53 -8.44
N CYS A 68 -14.05 0.84 -8.13
CA CYS A 68 -14.03 -0.62 -8.07
C CYS A 68 -15.03 -1.18 -7.05
N HIS A 69 -15.14 -0.53 -5.89
CA HIS A 69 -16.12 -0.92 -4.88
C HIS A 69 -17.57 -0.71 -5.37
N TRP A 70 -17.84 0.45 -5.97
CA TRP A 70 -19.14 0.81 -6.53
C TRP A 70 -19.59 -0.18 -7.61
N HIS A 71 -18.73 -0.47 -8.59
CA HIS A 71 -19.05 -1.44 -9.64
C HIS A 71 -19.32 -2.83 -9.09
N LYS A 72 -18.55 -3.27 -8.10
CA LYS A 72 -18.75 -4.57 -7.45
C LYS A 72 -20.09 -4.68 -6.72
N GLN A 73 -20.58 -3.59 -6.14
CA GLN A 73 -21.90 -3.56 -5.50
C GLN A 73 -23.04 -3.56 -6.52
N ARG A 74 -22.90 -2.82 -7.63
CA ARG A 74 -23.90 -2.83 -8.72
C ARG A 74 -24.11 -4.21 -9.32
N VAL A 75 -23.00 -4.92 -9.65
CA VAL A 75 -23.07 -6.27 -10.21
C VAL A 75 -23.76 -7.24 -9.25
N LYS A 76 -23.51 -7.14 -7.95
CA LYS A 76 -24.20 -7.98 -6.95
C LYS A 76 -25.68 -7.62 -6.81
N GLY A 77 -26.05 -6.35 -6.90
CA GLY A 77 -27.44 -5.92 -6.86
C GLY A 77 -28.25 -6.48 -8.04
N HIS A 78 -27.69 -6.49 -9.24
CA HIS A 78 -28.35 -7.09 -10.42
C HIS A 78 -28.50 -8.61 -10.33
N GLU A 79 -27.53 -9.34 -9.72
CA GLU A 79 -27.65 -10.80 -9.52
C GLU A 79 -28.72 -11.15 -8.45
N GLU A 80 -29.05 -10.23 -7.53
CA GLU A 80 -30.12 -10.39 -6.52
C GLU A 80 -31.49 -9.96 -7.07
N GLU A 81 -31.56 -9.01 -8.03
CA GLU A 81 -32.80 -8.53 -8.67
C GLU A 81 -33.38 -9.51 -9.70
N GLU A 82 -32.60 -10.42 -10.29
CA GLU A 82 -33.11 -11.51 -11.11
C GLU A 82 -33.89 -12.58 -10.31
N GLY A 83 -33.87 -12.50 -8.96
CA GLY A 83 -34.56 -13.43 -8.04
C GLY A 83 -35.80 -12.87 -7.34
N GLU A 84 -36.02 -11.55 -7.27
CA GLU A 84 -37.17 -10.93 -6.61
C GLU A 84 -37.59 -9.65 -7.34
N GLU A 85 -38.68 -9.70 -8.08
CA GLU A 85 -39.45 -8.51 -8.45
C GLU A 85 -40.06 -7.94 -7.16
N GLU A 86 -39.57 -6.81 -6.70
CA GLU A 86 -40.25 -5.66 -6.11
C GLU A 86 -39.31 -4.88 -5.18
N LEU A 87 -39.33 -3.55 -5.41
CA LEU A 87 -38.80 -2.48 -4.53
C LEU A 87 -37.27 -2.35 -4.40
N GLY A 88 -36.52 -2.53 -5.47
CA GLY A 88 -35.11 -2.18 -5.58
C GLY A 88 -34.91 -0.67 -5.72
N GLY A 89 -35.02 0.11 -4.63
CA GLY A 89 -34.64 1.50 -4.62
C GLY A 89 -33.16 1.65 -4.99
N VAL A 90 -32.85 2.53 -5.96
CA VAL A 90 -31.50 2.96 -6.31
C VAL A 90 -30.75 3.26 -5.01
N ARG A 91 -29.86 2.37 -4.61
CA ARG A 91 -28.97 2.62 -3.45
C ARG A 91 -28.29 3.95 -3.70
N SER A 92 -28.60 4.97 -2.91
CA SER A 92 -28.09 6.30 -3.14
C SER A 92 -26.57 6.28 -3.13
N LEU A 93 -25.94 7.10 -3.98
CA LEU A 93 -24.49 7.26 -4.04
C LEU A 93 -23.91 7.45 -2.62
N GLY A 94 -24.63 8.18 -1.76
CA GLY A 94 -24.25 8.38 -0.36
C GLY A 94 -24.16 7.09 0.46
N ALA A 95 -25.12 6.17 0.31
CA ALA A 95 -25.09 4.88 1.01
C ALA A 95 -23.91 4.01 0.56
N ALA A 96 -23.57 4.03 -0.72
CA ALA A 96 -22.41 3.32 -1.25
C ALA A 96 -21.07 3.91 -0.76
N VAL A 97 -20.96 5.24 -0.70
CA VAL A 97 -19.78 5.92 -0.13
C VAL A 97 -19.62 5.56 1.35
N VAL A 98 -20.69 5.62 2.14
CA VAL A 98 -20.63 5.25 3.56
C VAL A 98 -20.27 3.77 3.74
N GLY A 99 -20.83 2.87 2.93
CA GLY A 99 -20.51 1.45 2.94
C GLY A 99 -19.03 1.17 2.61
N TYR A 100 -18.52 1.87 1.61
CA TYR A 100 -17.10 1.80 1.23
C TYR A 100 -16.18 2.30 2.36
N LEU A 101 -16.46 3.48 2.89
CA LEU A 101 -15.68 4.07 3.97
C LEU A 101 -15.65 3.17 5.22
N ARG A 102 -16.79 2.55 5.59
CA ARG A 102 -16.82 1.62 6.72
C ARG A 102 -15.99 0.37 6.51
N ARG A 103 -15.95 -0.14 5.27
CA ARG A 103 -15.25 -1.38 4.94
C ARG A 103 -13.76 -1.19 4.76
N GLU A 104 -13.34 -0.11 4.11
CA GLU A 104 -11.96 0.15 3.70
C GLU A 104 -11.36 1.36 4.45
N VAL A 105 -11.93 1.72 5.62
CA VAL A 105 -11.59 2.95 6.36
C VAL A 105 -10.09 3.13 6.59
N LEU A 106 -9.39 2.07 6.99
CA LEU A 106 -7.95 2.15 7.26
C LEU A 106 -7.13 2.41 5.99
N MET A 107 -7.54 1.83 4.86
CA MET A 107 -6.88 2.05 3.58
C MET A 107 -7.13 3.48 3.08
N VAL A 108 -8.37 3.96 3.16
CA VAL A 108 -8.72 5.34 2.78
C VAL A 108 -8.00 6.35 3.66
N LEU A 109 -8.02 6.15 4.98
CA LEU A 109 -7.31 7.02 5.92
C LEU A 109 -5.80 7.05 5.65
N HIS A 110 -5.21 5.91 5.34
CA HIS A 110 -3.79 5.82 4.95
C HIS A 110 -3.49 6.68 3.72
N HIS A 111 -4.25 6.52 2.64
CA HIS A 111 -4.04 7.29 1.41
C HIS A 111 -4.30 8.78 1.61
N VAL A 112 -5.36 9.14 2.32
CA VAL A 112 -5.65 10.54 2.66
C VAL A 112 -4.51 11.15 3.48
N PHE A 113 -3.99 10.43 4.47
CA PHE A 113 -2.86 10.90 5.26
C PHE A 113 -1.59 11.06 4.44
N VAL A 114 -1.30 10.12 3.55
CA VAL A 114 -0.14 10.21 2.64
C VAL A 114 -0.27 11.43 1.73
N VAL A 115 -1.44 11.64 1.11
CA VAL A 115 -1.65 12.76 0.17
C VAL A 115 -1.71 14.11 0.89
N ALA A 116 -2.41 14.19 2.03
CA ALA A 116 -2.66 15.46 2.70
C ALA A 116 -1.54 15.89 3.65
N PHE A 117 -0.74 14.93 4.15
CA PHE A 117 0.32 15.22 5.11
C PHE A 117 1.71 14.83 4.60
N CYS A 118 1.93 13.58 4.19
CA CYS A 118 3.28 13.10 3.85
C CYS A 118 3.85 13.80 2.61
N PHE A 119 3.06 14.00 1.55
CA PHE A 119 3.53 14.70 0.36
C PHE A 119 3.81 16.19 0.61
N PRO A 120 2.92 16.99 1.24
CA PRO A 120 3.25 18.35 1.61
C PRO A 120 4.45 18.44 2.55
N ALA A 121 4.58 17.54 3.51
CA ALA A 121 5.74 17.48 4.39
C ALA A 121 7.04 17.25 3.60
N SER A 122 7.01 16.34 2.64
CA SER A 122 8.16 16.02 1.79
C SER A 122 8.56 17.16 0.84
N LEU A 123 7.60 17.93 0.34
CA LEU A 123 7.88 19.02 -0.60
C LEU A 123 8.19 20.35 0.10
N LEU A 124 7.41 20.70 1.15
CA LEU A 124 7.44 22.05 1.74
C LEU A 124 8.31 22.13 3.00
N TRP A 125 8.27 21.11 3.86
CA TRP A 125 8.93 21.16 5.16
C TRP A 125 10.31 20.54 5.19
N ARG A 126 10.61 19.65 4.26
CA ARG A 126 11.91 18.97 4.14
C ARG A 126 13.05 19.91 3.75
N GLN A 127 12.77 21.03 3.08
CA GLN A 127 13.75 22.04 2.64
C GLN A 127 14.89 21.44 1.79
N GLY A 128 14.61 20.37 1.02
CA GLY A 128 15.58 19.69 0.19
C GLY A 128 16.63 18.88 0.95
N LYS A 129 16.40 18.53 2.21
CA LYS A 129 17.28 17.65 3.00
C LYS A 129 16.67 16.25 3.11
N GLY A 130 17.55 15.25 3.35
CA GLY A 130 17.12 13.88 3.61
C GLY A 130 16.53 13.14 2.42
N ASP A 131 17.04 13.37 1.21
CA ASP A 131 16.63 12.66 0.00
C ASP A 131 16.84 11.16 0.13
N TYR A 132 17.90 10.74 0.81
CA TYR A 132 18.13 9.35 1.17
C TYR A 132 16.92 8.73 1.90
N PHE A 133 16.42 9.40 2.94
CA PHE A 133 15.27 8.93 3.72
C PHE A 133 14.02 8.83 2.85
N GLN A 134 13.82 9.80 1.95
CA GLN A 134 12.71 9.78 1.02
C GLN A 134 12.82 8.62 0.03
N GLY A 135 14.02 8.34 -0.48
CA GLY A 135 14.30 7.18 -1.32
C GLY A 135 13.99 5.86 -0.61
N VAL A 136 14.41 5.74 0.65
CA VAL A 136 14.11 4.56 1.47
C VAL A 136 12.59 4.42 1.71
N LEU A 137 11.85 5.51 1.92
CA LEU A 137 10.39 5.48 2.05
C LEU A 137 9.71 4.98 0.77
N PHE A 138 10.22 5.31 -0.41
CA PHE A 138 9.68 4.79 -1.67
C PHE A 138 9.83 3.27 -1.81
N LEU A 139 10.82 2.65 -1.17
CA LEU A 139 10.99 1.20 -1.14
C LEU A 139 9.84 0.47 -0.42
N ALA A 140 9.03 1.18 0.37
CA ALA A 140 7.82 0.60 0.95
C ALA A 140 6.86 0.03 -0.11
N GLU A 141 6.90 0.57 -1.33
CA GLU A 141 6.08 0.11 -2.44
C GLU A 141 6.55 -1.22 -3.07
N LEU A 142 7.75 -1.72 -2.74
CA LEU A 142 8.28 -2.97 -3.30
C LEU A 142 7.39 -4.19 -3.01
N SER A 143 6.62 -4.18 -1.92
CA SER A 143 5.67 -5.26 -1.60
C SER A 143 4.34 -5.17 -2.34
N THR A 144 3.99 -4.01 -2.92
CA THR A 144 2.69 -3.74 -3.54
C THR A 144 2.38 -4.65 -4.75
N PRO A 145 3.32 -4.97 -5.67
CA PRO A 145 3.05 -5.90 -6.75
C PRO A 145 2.61 -7.28 -6.24
N SER A 146 3.25 -7.79 -5.19
CA SER A 146 2.88 -9.07 -4.57
C SER A 146 1.50 -9.01 -3.89
N VAL A 147 1.15 -7.89 -3.26
CA VAL A 147 -0.21 -7.66 -2.73
C VAL A 147 -1.24 -7.69 -3.85
N CYS A 148 -0.99 -6.98 -4.95
CA CYS A 148 -1.88 -6.91 -6.10
C CYS A 148 -2.07 -8.28 -6.75
N LEU A 149 -0.98 -9.01 -7.01
CA LEU A 149 -1.03 -10.35 -7.56
C LEU A 149 -1.79 -11.31 -6.65
N GLY A 150 -1.55 -11.25 -5.34
CA GLY A 150 -2.29 -12.08 -4.37
C GLY A 150 -3.80 -11.83 -4.41
N LYS A 151 -4.23 -10.56 -4.47
CA LYS A 151 -5.65 -10.20 -4.59
C LYS A 151 -6.27 -10.69 -5.90
N VAL A 152 -5.56 -10.59 -7.03
CA VAL A 152 -6.00 -11.10 -8.33
C VAL A 152 -6.13 -12.63 -8.30
N LEU A 153 -5.15 -13.35 -7.76
CA LEU A 153 -5.21 -14.82 -7.65
C LEU A 153 -6.37 -15.30 -6.78
N ILE A 154 -6.68 -14.59 -5.70
CA ILE A 154 -7.84 -14.88 -4.84
C ILE A 154 -9.15 -14.63 -5.61
N GLN A 155 -9.26 -13.51 -6.34
CA GLN A 155 -10.44 -13.19 -7.15
C GLN A 155 -10.76 -14.26 -8.16
N TYR A 156 -9.73 -14.82 -8.84
CA TYR A 156 -9.89 -15.93 -9.81
C TYR A 156 -9.92 -17.32 -9.16
N LYS A 157 -10.11 -17.41 -7.83
CA LYS A 157 -10.16 -18.68 -7.08
C LYS A 157 -8.91 -19.55 -7.24
N LYS A 158 -7.77 -18.95 -7.64
CA LYS A 158 -6.48 -19.64 -7.85
C LYS A 158 -5.61 -19.69 -6.58
N HIS A 159 -6.22 -19.65 -5.40
CA HIS A 159 -5.53 -19.67 -4.12
C HIS A 159 -4.82 -21.01 -3.79
N HIS A 160 -5.13 -22.08 -4.52
CA HIS A 160 -4.48 -23.39 -4.35
C HIS A 160 -3.21 -23.57 -5.21
N THR A 161 -2.91 -22.63 -6.12
CA THR A 161 -1.78 -22.75 -7.05
C THR A 161 -0.44 -22.54 -6.36
N LEU A 162 0.62 -23.15 -6.92
CA LEU A 162 2.00 -22.91 -6.49
C LEU A 162 2.35 -21.42 -6.56
N LEU A 163 1.90 -20.74 -7.63
CA LEU A 163 2.11 -19.30 -7.82
C LEU A 163 1.59 -18.49 -6.62
N HIS A 164 0.39 -18.80 -6.11
CA HIS A 164 -0.17 -18.12 -4.95
C HIS A 164 0.69 -18.34 -3.68
N LYS A 165 1.21 -19.55 -3.49
CA LYS A 165 2.07 -19.88 -2.34
C LYS A 165 3.41 -19.15 -2.41
N VAL A 166 4.08 -19.20 -3.57
CA VAL A 166 5.35 -18.48 -3.80
C VAL A 166 5.15 -16.98 -3.63
N ASN A 167 4.10 -16.41 -4.24
CA ASN A 167 3.76 -15.00 -4.07
C ASN A 167 3.50 -14.64 -2.60
N GLY A 168 2.87 -15.51 -1.83
CA GLY A 168 2.63 -15.33 -0.40
C GLY A 168 3.93 -15.23 0.41
N VAL A 169 4.93 -16.05 0.10
CA VAL A 169 6.26 -15.99 0.73
C VAL A 169 6.98 -14.70 0.33
N VAL A 170 6.98 -14.35 -0.96
CA VAL A 170 7.58 -13.10 -1.46
C VAL A 170 6.92 -11.91 -0.80
N LEU A 171 5.59 -11.89 -0.70
CA LEU A 171 4.84 -10.84 -0.01
C LEU A 171 5.25 -10.71 1.45
N LEU A 172 5.34 -11.83 2.18
CA LEU A 172 5.69 -11.81 3.60
C LEU A 172 7.09 -11.24 3.83
N LEU A 173 8.06 -11.67 3.04
CA LEU A 173 9.45 -11.20 3.15
C LEU A 173 9.59 -9.73 2.74
N THR A 174 9.01 -9.32 1.61
CA THR A 174 9.12 -7.94 1.12
C THR A 174 8.34 -6.97 2.00
N PHE A 175 7.15 -7.36 2.49
CA PHE A 175 6.37 -6.52 3.40
C PHE A 175 7.10 -6.32 4.73
N PHE A 176 7.64 -7.39 5.31
CA PHE A 176 8.41 -7.31 6.55
C PHE A 176 9.62 -6.39 6.39
N SER A 177 10.44 -6.62 5.36
CA SER A 177 11.67 -5.85 5.14
C SER A 177 11.42 -4.39 4.79
N CYS A 178 10.49 -4.14 3.85
CA CYS A 178 10.32 -2.81 3.26
C CYS A 178 9.22 -1.96 3.92
N ARG A 179 8.42 -2.53 4.83
CA ARG A 179 7.37 -1.78 5.54
C ARG A 179 7.49 -1.86 7.06
N VAL A 180 7.77 -3.04 7.60
CA VAL A 180 7.88 -3.20 9.07
C VAL A 180 9.23 -2.73 9.57
N LEU A 181 10.33 -3.22 8.98
CA LEU A 181 11.70 -2.83 9.38
C LEU A 181 12.09 -1.44 8.90
N LEU A 182 11.37 -0.86 7.95
CA LEU A 182 11.68 0.44 7.37
C LEU A 182 11.74 1.55 8.43
N PHE A 183 10.73 1.68 9.28
CA PHE A 183 10.69 2.74 10.30
C PHE A 183 11.81 2.61 11.34
N PRO A 184 12.04 1.45 11.99
CA PRO A 184 13.20 1.25 12.84
C PRO A 184 14.52 1.55 12.14
N TYR A 185 14.65 1.19 10.86
CA TYR A 185 15.84 1.49 10.07
C TYR A 185 16.04 2.99 9.86
N LEU A 186 14.99 3.75 9.54
CA LEU A 186 15.08 5.21 9.38
C LEU A 186 15.56 5.88 10.66
N TYR A 187 15.03 5.47 11.82
CA TYR A 187 15.49 5.98 13.11
C TYR A 187 16.95 5.59 13.40
N TYR A 188 17.33 4.36 13.07
CA TYR A 188 18.73 3.91 13.19
C TYR A 188 19.67 4.72 12.29
N ALA A 189 19.32 4.92 11.02
CA ALA A 189 20.13 5.70 10.09
C ALA A 189 20.31 7.14 10.56
N TYR A 190 19.24 7.77 11.08
CA TYR A 190 19.31 9.11 11.66
C TYR A 190 20.16 9.15 12.94
N SER A 191 20.02 8.16 13.83
CA SER A 191 20.86 8.01 15.03
C SER A 191 22.36 7.96 14.69
N ARG A 192 22.71 7.22 13.63
CA ARG A 192 24.10 7.11 13.14
C ARG A 192 24.61 8.44 12.58
N TYR A 193 23.80 9.12 11.78
CA TYR A 193 24.13 10.42 11.22
C TYR A 193 24.34 11.49 12.31
N ALA A 194 23.39 11.62 13.23
CA ALA A 194 23.42 12.62 14.28
C ALA A 194 24.34 12.26 15.46
N SER A 195 24.95 11.06 15.47
CA SER A 195 25.78 10.55 16.55
C SER A 195 25.09 10.57 17.92
N ILE A 196 23.79 10.26 17.95
CA ILE A 196 22.94 10.23 19.16
C ILE A 196 22.43 8.82 19.43
N PRO A 197 22.11 8.47 20.69
CA PRO A 197 21.48 7.20 21.01
C PRO A 197 20.12 7.06 20.32
N LEU A 198 19.77 5.85 19.91
CA LEU A 198 18.52 5.57 19.19
C LEU A 198 17.26 6.03 19.94
N TYR A 199 17.23 5.88 21.27
CA TYR A 199 16.10 6.33 22.10
C TYR A 199 15.91 7.85 22.14
N SER A 200 16.95 8.62 21.80
CA SER A 200 16.90 10.10 21.76
C SER A 200 16.40 10.63 20.41
N VAL A 201 16.40 9.79 19.36
CA VAL A 201 15.99 10.20 18.00
C VAL A 201 14.58 10.82 17.97
N PRO A 202 13.55 10.25 18.63
CA PRO A 202 12.22 10.86 18.63
C PRO A 202 12.15 12.26 19.21
N LEU A 203 13.10 12.64 20.09
CA LEU A 203 13.14 13.96 20.71
C LEU A 203 13.87 15.00 19.85
N VAL A 204 14.75 14.55 18.95
CA VAL A 204 15.61 15.41 18.10
C VAL A 204 15.09 15.50 16.67
N ALA A 205 14.53 14.40 16.14
CA ALA A 205 13.97 14.38 14.79
C ALA A 205 12.78 15.33 14.65
N PRO A 206 12.55 15.90 13.45
CA PRO A 206 11.40 16.75 13.21
C PRO A 206 10.08 16.06 13.61
N TRP A 207 9.19 16.80 14.28
CA TRP A 207 7.92 16.24 14.77
C TRP A 207 7.06 15.63 13.65
N GLN A 208 7.19 16.16 12.41
CA GLN A 208 6.49 15.64 11.23
C GLN A 208 6.89 14.19 10.93
N CYS A 209 8.19 13.88 11.05
CA CYS A 209 8.70 12.52 10.86
C CYS A 209 8.16 11.57 11.93
N ASN A 210 8.14 12.06 13.19
CA ASN A 210 7.60 11.28 14.31
C ASN A 210 6.09 11.04 14.18
N LEU A 211 5.32 12.05 13.74
CA LEU A 211 3.90 11.90 13.49
C LEU A 211 3.63 10.90 12.36
N GLY A 212 4.39 11.02 11.25
CA GLY A 212 4.31 10.06 10.15
C GLY A 212 4.58 8.64 10.60
N ALA A 213 5.66 8.43 11.36
CA ALA A 213 6.02 7.12 11.91
C ALA A 213 4.95 6.59 12.88
N ALA A 214 4.46 7.43 13.80
CA ALA A 214 3.46 7.04 14.81
C ALA A 214 2.11 6.63 14.21
N LEU A 215 1.72 7.20 13.07
CA LEU A 215 0.47 6.86 12.40
C LEU A 215 0.63 5.71 11.39
N LEU A 216 1.72 5.71 10.63
CA LEU A 216 1.91 4.72 9.56
C LEU A 216 2.43 3.38 10.08
N TRP A 217 3.37 3.36 11.01
CA TRP A 217 4.02 2.12 11.46
C TRP A 217 3.06 1.15 12.16
N PRO A 218 2.21 1.55 13.13
CA PRO A 218 1.22 0.64 13.72
C PRO A 218 0.27 0.04 12.68
N LEU A 219 -0.10 0.81 11.66
CA LEU A 219 -0.93 0.34 10.56
C LEU A 219 -0.20 -0.73 9.73
N GLN A 220 1.10 -0.55 9.46
CA GLN A 220 1.91 -1.57 8.76
C GLN A 220 2.03 -2.86 9.60
N LEU A 221 2.21 -2.75 10.92
CA LEU A 221 2.24 -3.88 11.83
C LEU A 221 0.91 -4.65 11.83
N TYR A 222 -0.21 -3.93 11.83
CA TYR A 222 -1.55 -4.52 11.76
C TYR A 222 -1.73 -5.30 10.45
N TRP A 223 -1.41 -4.70 9.31
CA TRP A 223 -1.50 -5.39 8.01
C TRP A 223 -0.55 -6.58 7.91
N PHE A 224 0.67 -6.46 8.45
CA PHE A 224 1.60 -7.57 8.51
C PHE A 224 1.04 -8.75 9.33
N ALA A 225 0.43 -8.48 10.48
CA ALA A 225 -0.22 -9.51 11.28
C ALA A 225 -1.37 -10.21 10.52
N LEU A 226 -2.12 -9.48 9.68
CA LEU A 226 -3.15 -10.07 8.81
C LEU A 226 -2.53 -10.97 7.73
N ILE A 227 -1.43 -10.55 7.12
CA ILE A 227 -0.69 -11.36 6.13
C ILE A 227 -0.17 -12.64 6.78
N CYS A 228 0.45 -12.55 7.96
CA CYS A 228 0.93 -13.72 8.71
C CYS A 228 -0.22 -14.69 9.05
N ARG A 229 -1.36 -14.19 9.51
CA ARG A 229 -2.55 -15.02 9.78
C ARG A 229 -3.06 -15.72 8.51
N GLY A 230 -3.05 -15.02 7.37
CA GLY A 230 -3.38 -15.60 6.08
C GLY A 230 -2.44 -16.73 5.67
N ALA A 231 -1.14 -16.50 5.80
CA ALA A 231 -0.10 -17.49 5.51
C ALA A 231 -0.24 -18.73 6.40
N LEU A 232 -0.39 -18.57 7.71
CA LEU A 232 -0.57 -19.67 8.65
C LEU A 232 -1.79 -20.53 8.30
N ARG A 233 -2.91 -19.93 7.91
CA ARG A 233 -4.12 -20.68 7.49
C ARG A 233 -3.87 -21.52 6.22
N LEU A 234 -3.07 -21.03 5.29
CA LEU A 234 -2.71 -21.76 4.07
C LEU A 234 -1.84 -23.00 4.39
N PHE A 235 -0.92 -22.88 5.35
CA PHE A 235 -0.05 -24.00 5.76
C PHE A 235 -0.79 -25.01 6.65
N ALA A 236 -1.62 -24.56 7.60
CA ALA A 236 -2.38 -25.43 8.51
C ALA A 236 -3.38 -26.33 7.76
N ARG A 237 -4.03 -25.84 6.69
CA ARG A 237 -4.95 -26.65 5.87
C ARG A 237 -4.27 -27.83 5.19
N ARG A 238 -2.97 -27.75 4.94
CA ARG A 238 -2.20 -28.84 4.30
C ARG A 238 -1.88 -29.99 5.26
N SER A 239 -1.80 -29.70 6.56
CA SER A 239 -1.54 -30.72 7.59
C SER A 239 -2.73 -31.64 7.84
N ASN A 240 -3.93 -31.21 7.49
CA ASN A 240 -5.19 -31.92 7.75
C ASN A 240 -5.81 -32.60 6.53
N SER A 241 -5.12 -32.64 5.38
CA SER A 241 -5.56 -33.42 4.21
C SER A 241 -5.01 -34.83 4.38
N PRO A 242 -5.87 -35.87 4.46
CA PRO A 242 -5.38 -37.25 4.46
C PRO A 242 -4.69 -37.60 3.13
N PRO A 243 -3.76 -38.59 3.13
CA PRO A 243 -3.00 -39.01 1.97
C PRO A 243 -3.86 -39.54 0.83
#